data_49da7fe5b6c61e01aee04233dd9c38d5
#
_entry.id   49da7fe5b6c61e01aee04233dd9c38d5
#
_cell.length_a   1.000
_cell.length_b   1.000
_cell.length_c   1.000
_cell.angle_alpha   90.00
_cell.angle_beta   90.00
_cell.angle_gamma   90.00
#
_symmetry.space_group_name_H-M   'P 1'
#
loop_
_entity.id
_entity.type
_entity.pdbx_description
1 polymer ?
#
loop_
_entity_poly.entity_id
_entity_poly.type
_entity_poly.pdbx_seq_one_letter_code
_entity_poly.pdbx_strand_id
1 'polypeptide(L)' 'MCEYCSGIPIRKDFPHGFRRITIFHAVDPILRIVEQYKGDQDTVDVPIKYCPFCGRKLGD' A
#
# COMPACT_ATOMS: atom_id res chain seq x y z
N MET A 1 -6.90 12.57 -9.34
CA MET A 1 -5.64 11.98 -8.90
C MET A 1 -5.93 10.84 -7.94
N CYS A 2 -5.22 9.73 -8.08
CA CYS A 2 -5.42 8.56 -7.25
C CYS A 2 -4.82 8.78 -5.86
N GLU A 3 -5.58 8.50 -4.81
CA GLU A 3 -5.10 8.66 -3.44
C GLU A 3 -3.89 7.76 -3.15
N TYR A 4 -3.88 6.58 -3.73
CA TYR A 4 -2.81 5.61 -3.48
C TYR A 4 -1.49 6.04 -4.10
N CYS A 5 -1.54 6.79 -5.20
CA CYS A 5 -0.32 7.22 -5.91
C CYS A 5 0.37 8.40 -5.23
N SER A 6 -0.27 9.04 -4.26
CA SER A 6 0.30 10.22 -3.61
C SER A 6 1.37 9.88 -2.58
N GLY A 7 1.56 8.59 -2.28
CA GLY A 7 2.50 8.14 -1.26
C GLY A 7 1.97 8.26 0.16
N ILE A 8 0.75 8.71 0.31
CA ILE A 8 0.11 8.83 1.62
C ILE A 8 -0.48 7.48 1.99
N PRO A 9 -0.16 6.93 3.17
CA PRO A 9 -0.74 5.67 3.60
C PRO A 9 -2.26 5.77 3.74
N ILE A 10 -2.95 4.77 3.22
CA ILE A 10 -4.41 4.69 3.35
C ILE A 10 -4.70 3.62 4.38
N ARG A 11 -5.31 4.05 5.48
CA ARG A 11 -5.62 3.17 6.60
C ARG A 11 -7.11 2.90 6.66
N LYS A 12 -7.45 1.64 6.89
CA LYS A 12 -8.83 1.23 7.10
C LYS A 12 -8.91 0.46 8.40
N ASP A 13 -9.80 0.90 9.29
CA ASP A 13 -9.95 0.29 10.61
C ASP A 13 -11.08 -0.71 10.59
N PHE A 14 -10.89 -1.83 11.29
CA PHE A 14 -11.88 -2.88 11.47
C PHE A 14 -12.09 -3.11 12.97
N PRO A 15 -13.18 -3.78 13.35
CA PRO A 15 -13.41 -4.07 14.79
C PRO A 15 -12.27 -4.82 15.47
N HIS A 16 -11.49 -5.60 14.73
CA HIS A 16 -10.44 -6.44 15.33
C HIS A 16 -9.04 -6.04 14.89
N GLY A 17 -8.87 -4.92 14.15
CA GLY A 17 -7.57 -4.51 13.69
C GLY A 17 -7.64 -3.45 12.62
N PHE A 18 -6.61 -3.37 11.79
CA PHE A 18 -6.58 -2.40 10.70
C PHE A 18 -5.78 -2.94 9.53
N ARG A 19 -5.97 -2.29 8.37
CA ARG A 19 -5.18 -2.52 7.18
C ARG A 19 -4.66 -1.18 6.68
N ARG A 20 -3.37 -1.12 6.40
CA ARG A 20 -2.76 0.09 5.85
C ARG A 20 -2.07 -0.27 4.54
N ILE A 21 -2.38 0.49 3.50
CA ILE A 21 -1.80 0.30 2.16
C ILE A 21 -0.95 1.51 1.84
N THR A 22 0.30 1.28 1.48
CA THR A 22 1.23 2.35 1.12
C THR A 22 1.93 1.99 -0.17
N ILE A 23 2.03 2.94 -1.09
CA ILE A 23 2.81 2.79 -2.31
C ILE A 23 4.08 3.62 -2.15
N PHE A 24 5.23 2.95 -2.23
CA PHE A 24 6.51 3.62 -2.16
C PHE A 24 7.00 3.93 -3.57
N HIS A 25 7.21 5.22 -3.85
CA HIS A 25 7.74 5.68 -5.12
C HIS A 25 9.26 5.66 -5.03
N ALA A 26 9.88 4.77 -5.78
CA ALA A 26 11.33 4.62 -5.78
C ALA A 26 11.74 4.09 -7.15
N VAL A 27 13.04 3.85 -7.33
CA VAL A 27 13.53 3.20 -8.55
C VAL A 27 12.81 1.87 -8.76
N ASP A 28 12.63 1.14 -7.66
CA ASP A 28 11.85 -0.10 -7.65
C ASP A 28 10.61 0.12 -6.80
N PRO A 29 9.51 0.63 -7.39
CA PRO A 29 8.31 0.90 -6.58
C PRO A 29 7.71 -0.36 -6.02
N ILE A 30 7.23 -0.28 -4.78
CA ILE A 30 6.60 -1.40 -4.10
C ILE A 30 5.27 -0.99 -3.49
N LEU A 31 4.38 -1.95 -3.41
CA LEU A 31 3.12 -1.84 -2.69
C LEU A 31 3.28 -2.57 -1.37
N ARG A 32 3.16 -1.85 -0.27
CA ARG A 32 3.23 -2.45 1.06
C ARG A 32 1.86 -2.51 1.69
N ILE A 33 1.48 -3.68 2.14
CA ILE A 33 0.23 -3.89 2.84
C ILE A 33 0.58 -4.35 4.26
N VAL A 34 0.15 -3.58 5.24
CA VAL A 34 0.31 -3.92 6.66
C VAL A 34 -1.06 -4.24 7.20
N GLU A 35 -1.22 -5.44 7.72
CA GLU A 35 -2.48 -5.86 8.33
C GLU A 35 -2.24 -6.24 9.78
N GLN A 36 -3.12 -5.77 10.65
CA GLN A 36 -3.11 -6.18 12.05
C GLN A 36 -4.49 -6.75 12.38
N TYR A 37 -4.50 -7.95 12.95
CA TYR A 37 -5.74 -8.64 13.27
C TYR A 37 -5.54 -9.43 14.56
N LYS A 38 -6.33 -9.12 15.59
CA LYS A 38 -6.30 -9.80 16.88
C LYS A 38 -4.90 -9.92 17.49
N GLY A 39 -4.11 -8.86 17.39
CA GLY A 39 -2.76 -8.85 17.94
C GLY A 39 -1.68 -9.38 17.00
N ASP A 40 -2.05 -10.02 15.90
CA ASP A 40 -1.10 -10.47 14.89
C ASP A 40 -0.92 -9.39 13.84
N GLN A 41 0.32 -9.18 13.41
CA GLN A 41 0.64 -8.20 12.39
C GLN A 41 1.36 -8.88 11.23
N ASP A 42 0.85 -8.67 10.03
CA ASP A 42 1.46 -9.17 8.80
C ASP A 42 1.82 -8.02 7.89
N THR A 43 2.98 -8.11 7.25
CA THR A 43 3.42 -7.13 6.28
C THR A 43 3.76 -7.85 4.98
N VAL A 44 3.16 -7.39 3.89
CA VAL A 44 3.41 -7.95 2.56
C VAL A 44 3.91 -6.85 1.65
N ASP A 45 5.04 -7.08 0.99
CA ASP A 45 5.61 -6.15 0.00
C ASP A 45 5.52 -6.80 -1.37
N VAL A 46 4.95 -6.07 -2.33
CA VAL A 46 4.78 -6.54 -3.70
C VAL A 46 5.45 -5.55 -4.64
N PRO A 47 6.42 -5.99 -5.47
CA PRO A 47 7.00 -5.10 -6.48
C PRO A 47 5.95 -4.78 -7.54
N ILE A 48 5.84 -3.49 -7.88
CA ILE A 48 4.86 -3.03 -8.87
C ILE A 48 5.54 -2.05 -9.82
N LYS A 49 5.06 -1.99 -11.04
CA LYS A 49 5.51 -1.00 -12.03
C LYS A 49 4.46 0.06 -12.28
N TYR A 50 3.22 -0.28 -12.03
CA TYR A 50 2.07 0.60 -12.23
C TYR A 50 1.23 0.59 -10.97
N CYS A 51 0.54 1.72 -10.72
CA CYS A 51 -0.41 1.76 -9.63
C CYS A 51 -1.58 0.81 -9.94
N PRO A 52 -1.85 -0.18 -9.06
CA PRO A 52 -2.93 -1.13 -9.32
C PRO A 52 -4.33 -0.50 -9.21
N PHE A 53 -4.40 0.73 -8.72
CA PHE A 53 -5.68 1.39 -8.49
C PHE A 53 -6.06 2.35 -9.63
N CYS A 54 -5.10 3.04 -10.22
CA CYS A 54 -5.38 4.00 -11.28
C CYS A 54 -4.61 3.72 -12.57
N GLY A 55 -3.66 2.82 -12.56
CA GLY A 55 -2.87 2.46 -13.73
C GLY A 55 -1.71 3.40 -14.05
N ARG A 56 -1.45 4.36 -13.19
CA ARG A 56 -0.34 5.29 -13.41
C ARG A 56 1.01 4.56 -13.32
N LYS A 57 1.91 4.91 -14.24
CA LYS A 57 3.25 4.33 -14.21
C LYS A 57 4.03 4.88 -13.01
N LEU A 58 4.65 3.97 -12.26
CA LEU A 58 5.48 4.29 -11.11
C LEU A 58 6.94 3.98 -11.43
N GLY A 59 7.82 4.88 -11.00
CA GLY A 59 9.22 4.75 -11.30
C GLY A 59 9.54 5.09 -12.74
N ASP A 60 10.67 4.64 -13.19
CA ASP A 60 11.15 4.91 -14.55
C ASP A 60 10.85 3.76 -15.51
#